data_bb65e2bcf887d6f1fedf6f6de932ffdd
#
_entry.id   bb65e2bcf887d6f1fedf6f6de932ffdd
#
_cell.length_a   1.000
_cell.length_b   1.000
_cell.length_c   1.000
_cell.angle_alpha   90.00
_cell.angle_beta   90.00
_cell.angle_gamma   90.00
#
_symmetry.space_group_name_H-M   'P 1'
#
loop_
_entity.id
_entity.type
_entity.pdbx_description
1 polymer ?
#
loop_
_entity_poly.entity_id
_entity_poly.type
_entity_poly.pdbx_seq_one_letter_code
_entity_poly.pdbx_strand_id
1 'polypeptide(L)' 'MAKRENILPFSPLGSLIQEATGKRVGKDAKEVSAKILEELTEKIMKKAVLLADHSGRKTVKTKDILLSFSQLKGGL' A
#
# COMPACT_ATOMS: atom_id res chain seq x y z
N MET A 1 -13.81 -2.60 7.23
CA MET A 1 -13.17 -3.86 6.92
C MET A 1 -12.79 -4.57 8.19
N ALA A 2 -13.36 -5.71 8.39
CA ALA A 2 -13.25 -6.37 9.66
C ALA A 2 -11.87 -6.93 9.92
N LYS A 3 -11.27 -7.52 8.94
CA LYS A 3 -10.07 -8.27 9.18
C LYS A 3 -9.17 -8.27 7.97
N ARG A 4 -7.90 -8.12 8.23
CA ARG A 4 -6.89 -8.12 7.18
C ARG A 4 -5.83 -9.15 7.52
N GLU A 5 -5.78 -10.19 6.73
CA GLU A 5 -4.76 -11.20 6.87
C GLU A 5 -4.22 -11.49 5.49
N ASN A 6 -2.94 -11.45 5.35
CA ASN A 6 -2.29 -11.84 4.10
C ASN A 6 -2.89 -11.18 2.88
N ILE A 7 -3.18 -9.87 2.98
CA ILE A 7 -3.69 -9.12 1.85
C ILE A 7 -2.69 -9.12 0.72
N LEU A 8 -1.41 -9.00 1.05
CA LEU A 8 -0.35 -9.00 0.05
C LEU A 8 0.29 -10.39 -0.02
N PRO A 9 0.34 -10.99 -1.22
CA PRO A 9 0.97 -12.30 -1.37
C PRO A 9 2.47 -12.22 -1.17
N PHE A 10 3.00 -13.13 -0.35
CA PHE A 10 4.41 -13.12 -0.01
C PHE A 10 5.31 -13.53 -1.17
N SER A 11 4.90 -14.52 -1.95
CA SER A 11 5.75 -15.01 -3.03
C SER A 11 5.99 -13.97 -4.13
N PRO A 12 4.95 -13.32 -4.67
CA PRO A 12 5.18 -12.24 -5.63
C PRO A 12 5.97 -11.08 -5.05
N LEU A 13 5.78 -10.78 -3.76
CA LEU A 13 6.52 -9.71 -3.13
C LEU A 13 8.00 -10.06 -3.06
N GLY A 14 8.34 -11.28 -2.70
CA GLY A 14 9.72 -11.73 -2.67
C GLY A 14 10.37 -11.68 -4.03
N SER A 15 9.64 -12.09 -5.07
CA SER A 15 10.14 -12.03 -6.45
C SER A 15 10.42 -10.60 -6.87
N LEU A 16 9.53 -9.70 -6.53
CA LEU A 16 9.71 -8.28 -6.87
C LEU A 16 10.97 -7.72 -6.22
N ILE A 17 11.17 -8.02 -4.95
CA ILE A 17 12.34 -7.52 -4.23
C ILE A 17 13.61 -8.12 -4.81
N GLN A 18 13.57 -9.41 -5.14
CA GLN A 18 14.73 -10.09 -5.72
C GLN A 18 15.11 -9.48 -7.06
N GLU A 19 14.13 -9.19 -7.92
CA GLU A 19 14.40 -8.55 -9.20
C GLU A 19 15.01 -7.17 -9.01
N ALA A 20 14.51 -6.41 -8.04
CA ALA A 20 14.98 -5.05 -7.82
C ALA A 20 16.37 -4.99 -7.21
N THR A 21 16.74 -5.96 -6.38
CA THR A 21 17.98 -5.89 -5.60
C THR A 21 18.99 -6.97 -5.97
N GLY A 22 18.59 -8.01 -6.67
CA GLY A 22 19.44 -9.15 -6.96
C GLY A 22 19.69 -10.04 -5.76
N LYS A 23 19.00 -9.82 -4.65
CA LYS A 23 19.20 -10.58 -3.43
C LYS A 23 17.99 -11.46 -3.14
N ARG A 24 18.23 -12.60 -2.53
CA ARG A 24 17.15 -13.45 -2.05
C ARG A 24 16.56 -12.81 -0.81
N VAL A 25 15.26 -13.05 -0.60
CA VAL A 25 14.53 -12.44 0.51
C VAL A 25 14.08 -13.53 1.46
N GLY A 26 14.48 -13.43 2.71
CA GLY A 26 14.05 -14.37 3.73
C GLY A 26 12.58 -14.25 4.04
N LYS A 27 12.04 -15.29 4.65
CA LYS A 27 10.62 -15.34 4.98
C LYS A 27 10.22 -14.20 5.90
N ASP A 28 11.02 -13.94 6.94
CA ASP A 28 10.72 -12.87 7.89
C ASP A 28 10.72 -11.51 7.21
N ALA A 29 11.65 -11.30 6.29
CA ALA A 29 11.72 -10.04 5.56
C ALA A 29 10.49 -9.84 4.69
N LYS A 30 9.99 -10.91 4.08
CA LYS A 30 8.76 -10.83 3.28
C LYS A 30 7.57 -10.46 4.15
N GLU A 31 7.46 -11.06 5.33
CA GLU A 31 6.36 -10.78 6.24
C GLU A 31 6.39 -9.33 6.71
N VAL A 32 7.55 -8.85 7.09
CA VAL A 32 7.70 -7.46 7.53
C VAL A 32 7.39 -6.50 6.39
N SER A 33 7.88 -6.80 5.20
CA SER A 33 7.61 -5.96 4.04
C SER A 33 6.12 -5.90 3.72
N ALA A 34 5.44 -7.04 3.80
CA ALA A 34 4.00 -7.08 3.55
C ALA A 34 3.25 -6.23 4.56
N LYS A 35 3.63 -6.29 5.83
CA LYS A 35 2.99 -5.48 6.87
C LYS A 35 3.20 -3.99 6.63
N ILE A 36 4.41 -3.62 6.26
CA ILE A 36 4.72 -2.21 5.97
C ILE A 36 3.87 -1.72 4.80
N LEU A 37 3.76 -2.53 3.75
CA LEU A 37 2.97 -2.15 2.59
C LEU A 37 1.48 -2.06 2.92
N GLU A 38 0.98 -2.95 3.78
CA GLU A 38 -0.40 -2.87 4.23
C GLU A 38 -0.67 -1.58 5.00
N GLU A 39 0.22 -1.23 5.91
CA GLU A 39 0.08 0.01 6.67
C GLU A 39 0.13 1.23 5.76
N LEU A 40 1.03 1.22 4.80
CA LEU A 40 1.16 2.30 3.85
C LEU A 40 -0.09 2.43 3.00
N THR A 41 -0.61 1.30 2.51
CA THR A 41 -1.84 1.27 1.72
C THR A 41 -3.00 1.82 2.55
N GLU A 42 -3.09 1.43 3.82
CA GLU A 42 -4.15 1.90 4.69
C GLU A 42 -4.11 3.42 4.84
N LYS A 43 -2.94 3.98 5.04
CA LYS A 43 -2.79 5.43 5.16
C LYS A 43 -3.22 6.14 3.88
N ILE A 44 -2.80 5.61 2.75
CA ILE A 44 -3.16 6.17 1.45
C ILE A 44 -4.66 6.12 1.25
N MET A 45 -5.28 4.99 1.55
CA MET A 45 -6.72 4.80 1.34
C MET A 45 -7.56 5.67 2.26
N LYS A 46 -7.15 5.84 3.51
CA LYS A 46 -7.86 6.74 4.41
C LYS A 46 -7.89 8.16 3.87
N LYS A 47 -6.77 8.61 3.34
CA LYS A 47 -6.69 9.94 2.76
C LYS A 47 -7.50 10.03 1.48
N ALA A 48 -7.45 8.98 0.66
CA ALA A 48 -8.19 8.94 -0.59
C ALA A 48 -9.71 8.99 -0.34
N VAL A 49 -10.17 8.32 0.72
CA VAL A 49 -11.58 8.36 1.10
C VAL A 49 -11.99 9.79 1.45
N LEU A 50 -11.16 10.50 2.20
CA LEU A 50 -11.46 11.89 2.54
C LEU A 50 -11.56 12.76 1.30
N LEU A 51 -10.68 12.54 0.34
CA LEU A 51 -10.72 13.30 -0.91
C LEU A 51 -11.97 13.00 -1.72
N ALA A 52 -12.37 11.74 -1.75
CA ALA A 52 -13.60 11.35 -2.44
C ALA A 52 -14.81 11.99 -1.76
N ASP A 53 -14.85 11.98 -0.44
CA ASP A 53 -15.93 12.60 0.32
C ASP A 53 -16.02 14.10 0.05
N HIS A 54 -14.86 14.76 -0.01
CA HIS A 54 -14.82 16.19 -0.33
C HIS A 54 -15.42 16.49 -1.68
N SER A 55 -15.28 15.56 -2.61
CA SER A 55 -15.83 15.71 -3.96
C SER A 55 -17.28 15.23 -4.05
N GLY A 56 -17.88 14.82 -2.94
CA GLY A 56 -19.24 14.33 -2.92
C GLY A 56 -19.40 12.96 -3.55
N ARG A 57 -18.33 12.19 -3.65
CA ARG A 57 -18.37 10.85 -4.25
C ARG A 57 -18.27 9.78 -3.19
N LYS A 58 -18.94 8.67 -3.42
CA LYS A 58 -18.84 7.50 -2.54
C LYS A 58 -17.79 6.53 -3.00
N THR A 59 -17.30 6.69 -4.21
CA THR A 59 -16.30 5.80 -4.79
C THR A 59 -14.95 6.48 -4.84
N VAL A 60 -13.94 5.80 -4.34
CA VAL A 60 -12.56 6.26 -4.44
C VAL A 60 -12.07 5.99 -5.84
N LYS A 61 -11.53 7.00 -6.48
CA LYS A 61 -11.04 6.90 -7.85
C LYS A 61 -9.52 6.95 -7.89
N THR A 62 -8.98 6.59 -9.04
CA THR A 62 -7.53 6.58 -9.25
C THR A 62 -6.89 7.93 -8.88
N LYS A 63 -7.53 9.02 -9.26
CA LYS A 63 -6.97 10.35 -8.95
C LYS A 63 -6.87 10.61 -7.45
N ASP A 64 -7.81 10.08 -6.67
CA ASP A 64 -7.77 10.22 -5.22
C ASP A 64 -6.57 9.49 -4.63
N ILE A 65 -6.32 8.29 -5.14
CA ILE A 65 -5.18 7.48 -4.69
C ILE A 65 -3.87 8.15 -5.07
N LEU A 66 -3.77 8.62 -6.30
CA LEU A 66 -2.54 9.26 -6.77
C LEU A 66 -2.24 10.53 -5.99
N LEU A 67 -3.26 11.33 -5.72
CA LEU A 67 -3.06 12.55 -4.93
C LEU A 67 -2.67 12.22 -3.50
N SER A 68 -3.31 11.23 -2.90
CA SER A 68 -2.98 10.79 -1.54
C SER A 68 -1.54 10.30 -1.45
N PHE A 69 -1.12 9.51 -2.43
CA PHE A 69 0.25 9.02 -2.46
C PHE A 69 1.24 10.16 -2.64
N SER A 70 0.91 11.11 -3.49
CA SER A 70 1.76 12.27 -3.73
C SER A 70 1.97 13.08 -2.46
N GLN A 71 0.90 13.28 -1.68
CA GLN A 71 0.98 14.00 -0.42
C GLN A 71 1.80 13.23 0.62
N LEU A 72 1.61 11.93 0.69
CA LEU A 72 2.37 11.09 1.60
C LEU A 72 3.85 11.07 1.23
N LYS A 73 4.12 10.95 -0.07
CA LYS A 73 5.47 10.94 -0.59
C LYS A 73 6.23 12.22 -0.22
N GLY A 74 5.53 13.34 -0.26
CA GLY A 74 6.13 14.63 0.14
C GLY A 74 6.54 14.65 1.59
N GLY A 75 5.95 13.82 2.44
CA GLY A 75 6.29 13.73 3.84
C GLY A 75 7.33 12.67 4.16
N LEU A 76 7.73 11.93 3.17
CA LEU A 76 8.77 10.91 3.36
C LEU A 76 10.14 11.53 3.16
#